data_5e6ef5e1c1f2400778a8d3231c76e460
#
_entry.id   5e6ef5e1c1f2400778a8d3231c76e460
#
_cell.length_a   1.000
_cell.length_b   1.000
_cell.length_c   1.000
_cell.angle_alpha   90.00
_cell.angle_beta   90.00
_cell.angle_gamma   90.00
#
_symmetry.space_group_name_H-M   'P 1'
#
loop_
_entity.id
_entity.type
_entity.pdbx_description
1 polymer ?
#
loop_
_entity_poly.entity_id
_entity_poly.type
_entity_poly.pdbx_seq_one_letter_code
_entity_poly.pdbx_strand_id
1 'polypeptide(L)'
;MSREPLLEIKGLRLDFNQEGKSVEAVRGADLKVFEGEILGLVGESGSGKSVTALSITGLLPKAATVRSGSIRFDGMDLLGMPEEDLRKIRGAKISYVFQDPATSLNPVFTIGEQIIEAVTLHQKAAGAGAFDIAVSSLKDVGMPSPEEMMHAYPHQLSGGMRQRAMIAMAVSCRPKLLIADEPTTALDVTVQAQILELLVKLKRDMGLTVILITHDLSIVSQVAEKTAVMQQGMIVEYGDTELVYRKPSHPYTMKLIDCIPKMGKL
;
A
#
# COMPACT_ATOMS: atom_id res chain seq x y z
N MET A 1 -28.42 -4.96 -3.87
CA MET A 1 -27.91 -3.79 -3.13
C MET A 1 -26.48 -3.53 -3.60
N SER A 2 -26.17 -2.34 -4.09
CA SER A 2 -24.79 -1.99 -4.48
C SER A 2 -23.91 -1.95 -3.21
N ARG A 3 -22.85 -2.73 -3.20
CA ARG A 3 -21.88 -2.76 -2.09
C ARG A 3 -21.22 -1.37 -1.99
N GLU A 4 -21.24 -0.74 -0.82
CA GLU A 4 -20.55 0.52 -0.60
C GLU A 4 -19.03 0.30 -0.60
N PRO A 5 -18.23 1.17 -1.23
CA PRO A 5 -16.79 1.07 -1.20
C PRO A 5 -16.22 1.41 0.19
N LEU A 6 -15.21 0.68 0.63
CA LEU A 6 -14.43 1.00 1.83
C LEU A 6 -13.66 2.31 1.65
N LEU A 7 -13.07 2.51 0.46
CA LEU A 7 -12.40 3.75 0.06
C LEU A 7 -12.99 4.25 -1.26
N GLU A 8 -13.33 5.53 -1.32
CA GLU A 8 -13.77 6.20 -2.53
C GLU A 8 -13.02 7.52 -2.70
N ILE A 9 -12.34 7.67 -3.84
CA ILE A 9 -11.71 8.90 -4.29
C ILE A 9 -12.54 9.44 -5.45
N LYS A 10 -12.92 10.72 -5.41
CA LYS A 10 -13.67 11.37 -6.48
C LYS A 10 -13.02 12.68 -6.89
N GLY A 11 -12.72 12.82 -8.18
CA GLY A 11 -12.24 14.03 -8.82
C GLY A 11 -10.97 14.60 -8.18
N LEU A 12 -10.10 13.75 -7.61
CA LEU A 12 -8.91 14.21 -6.90
C LEU A 12 -7.96 14.94 -7.85
N ARG A 13 -7.65 16.20 -7.52
CA ARG A 13 -6.65 17.02 -8.20
C ARG A 13 -5.59 17.45 -7.22
N LEU A 14 -4.33 17.25 -7.60
CA LEU A 14 -3.19 17.52 -6.74
C LEU A 14 -2.04 18.11 -7.53
N ASP A 15 -1.46 19.18 -7.00
CA ASP A 15 -0.32 19.87 -7.58
C ASP A 15 0.93 19.73 -6.72
N PHE A 16 2.07 19.76 -7.39
CA PHE A 16 3.38 19.98 -6.79
C PHE A 16 3.90 21.36 -7.15
N ASN A 17 4.29 22.12 -6.14
CA ASN A 17 4.96 23.40 -6.30
C ASN A 17 6.48 23.21 -6.21
N GLN A 18 7.17 23.29 -7.34
CA GLN A 18 8.62 23.23 -7.43
C GLN A 18 9.15 24.50 -8.10
N GLU A 19 10.04 25.21 -7.40
CA GLU A 19 10.76 26.39 -7.93
C GLU A 19 9.85 27.42 -8.59
N GLY A 20 8.67 27.67 -8.00
CA GLY A 20 7.70 28.64 -8.51
C GLY A 20 6.84 28.14 -9.68
N LYS A 21 6.99 26.88 -10.09
CA LYS A 21 6.12 26.23 -11.07
C LYS A 21 5.20 25.22 -10.39
N SER A 22 3.92 25.27 -10.73
CA SER A 22 2.93 24.26 -10.29
C SER A 22 2.80 23.21 -11.37
N VAL A 23 3.02 21.94 -10.99
CA VAL A 23 2.84 20.78 -11.86
C VAL A 23 1.67 19.96 -11.33
N GLU A 24 0.65 19.77 -12.14
CA GLU A 24 -0.52 18.95 -11.77
C GLU A 24 -0.15 17.47 -11.83
N ALA A 25 0.06 16.88 -10.65
CA ALA A 25 0.48 15.49 -10.50
C ALA A 25 -0.70 14.49 -10.52
N VAL A 26 -1.90 14.95 -10.09
CA VAL A 26 -3.15 14.18 -10.18
C VAL A 26 -4.22 15.06 -10.80
N ARG A 27 -4.90 14.55 -11.84
CA ARG A 27 -5.73 15.32 -12.77
C ARG A 27 -7.19 14.88 -12.78
N GLY A 28 -7.81 14.74 -11.60
CA GLY A 28 -9.20 14.30 -11.49
C GLY A 28 -9.30 12.76 -11.41
N ALA A 29 -8.52 12.16 -10.51
CA ALA A 29 -8.55 10.71 -10.31
C ALA A 29 -9.82 10.29 -9.58
N ASP A 30 -10.48 9.25 -10.11
CA ASP A 30 -11.60 8.55 -9.49
C ASP A 30 -11.18 7.11 -9.19
N LEU A 31 -11.37 6.64 -7.96
CA LEU A 31 -11.00 5.29 -7.53
C LEU A 31 -11.96 4.77 -6.48
N LYS A 32 -12.28 3.47 -6.56
CA LYS A 32 -13.06 2.78 -5.55
C LYS A 32 -12.36 1.51 -5.13
N VAL A 33 -12.36 1.24 -3.83
CA VAL A 33 -11.81 0.00 -3.25
C VAL A 33 -12.87 -0.59 -2.34
N PHE A 34 -13.18 -1.86 -2.54
CA PHE A 34 -14.18 -2.55 -1.73
C PHE A 34 -13.50 -3.38 -0.64
N GLU A 35 -14.22 -3.59 0.46
CA GLU A 35 -13.68 -4.33 1.60
C GLU A 35 -13.26 -5.75 1.20
N GLY A 36 -12.06 -6.18 1.62
CA GLY A 36 -11.54 -7.52 1.39
C GLY A 36 -11.09 -7.81 -0.04
N GLU A 37 -10.84 -6.78 -0.88
CA GLU A 37 -10.23 -6.97 -2.20
C GLU A 37 -8.77 -6.45 -2.23
N ILE A 38 -8.00 -6.95 -3.18
CA ILE A 38 -6.73 -6.35 -3.59
C ILE A 38 -7.01 -5.53 -4.85
N LEU A 39 -6.81 -4.22 -4.77
CA LEU A 39 -6.78 -3.33 -5.92
C LEU A 39 -5.34 -3.12 -6.36
N GLY A 40 -5.01 -3.45 -7.60
CA GLY A 40 -3.76 -3.06 -8.23
C GLY A 40 -3.85 -1.63 -8.79
N LEU A 41 -2.94 -0.74 -8.38
CA LEU A 41 -2.77 0.59 -8.99
C LEU A 41 -1.46 0.59 -9.78
N VAL A 42 -1.57 0.57 -11.10
CA VAL A 42 -0.43 0.38 -12.01
C VAL A 42 -0.20 1.58 -12.92
N GLY A 43 1.05 1.74 -13.38
CA GLY A 43 1.45 2.78 -14.31
C GLY A 43 2.95 3.06 -14.23
N GLU A 44 3.50 3.80 -15.16
CA GLU A 44 4.92 4.19 -15.17
C GLU A 44 5.32 5.01 -13.95
N SER A 45 6.63 5.09 -13.68
CA SER A 45 7.16 6.01 -12.66
C SER A 45 6.73 7.45 -12.97
N GLY A 46 6.32 8.19 -11.94
CA GLY A 46 5.83 9.56 -12.12
C GLY A 46 4.38 9.68 -12.62
N SER A 47 3.63 8.58 -12.81
CA SER A 47 2.22 8.66 -13.25
C SER A 47 1.26 9.22 -12.19
N GLY A 48 1.68 9.38 -10.92
CA GLY A 48 0.87 9.94 -9.84
C GLY A 48 0.41 8.91 -8.79
N LYS A 49 0.77 7.62 -8.89
CA LYS A 49 0.31 6.54 -8.00
C LYS A 49 0.60 6.80 -6.52
N SER A 50 1.89 6.93 -6.19
CA SER A 50 2.32 7.11 -4.79
C SER A 50 1.76 8.40 -4.17
N VAL A 51 1.67 9.49 -4.93
CA VAL A 51 1.10 10.73 -4.41
C VAL A 51 -0.41 10.63 -4.23
N THR A 52 -1.11 9.90 -5.08
CA THR A 52 -2.54 9.56 -4.88
C THR A 52 -2.72 8.74 -3.61
N ALA A 53 -1.85 7.74 -3.38
CA ALA A 53 -1.89 6.91 -2.18
C ALA A 53 -1.55 7.70 -0.89
N LEU A 54 -0.52 8.56 -0.93
CA LEU A 54 -0.16 9.42 0.18
C LEU A 54 -1.26 10.42 0.54
N SER A 55 -2.09 10.85 -0.44
CA SER A 55 -3.22 11.72 -0.18
C SER A 55 -4.30 11.06 0.68
N ILE A 56 -4.46 9.73 0.59
CA ILE A 56 -5.41 8.96 1.42
C ILE A 56 -5.05 9.07 2.90
N THR A 57 -3.76 9.04 3.21
CA THR A 57 -3.28 9.11 4.60
C THR A 57 -2.93 10.53 5.05
N GLY A 58 -3.05 11.53 4.17
CA GLY A 58 -2.63 12.91 4.46
C GLY A 58 -1.11 13.05 4.69
N LEU A 59 -0.29 12.13 4.15
CA LEU A 59 1.17 12.15 4.26
C LEU A 59 1.84 12.82 3.05
N LEU A 60 1.16 13.77 2.45
CA LEU A 60 1.67 14.50 1.30
C LEU A 60 2.91 15.33 1.68
N PRO A 61 3.92 15.39 0.80
CA PRO A 61 5.03 16.33 0.97
C PRO A 61 4.55 17.77 1.05
N LYS A 62 5.28 18.64 1.76
CA LYS A 62 4.92 20.08 1.92
C LYS A 62 4.77 20.83 0.59
N ALA A 63 5.44 20.36 -0.47
CA ALA A 63 5.32 20.93 -1.80
C ALA A 63 4.03 20.51 -2.53
N ALA A 64 3.29 19.53 -2.01
CA ALA A 64 2.06 19.03 -2.60
C ALA A 64 0.84 19.75 -2.01
N THR A 65 -0.12 20.11 -2.89
CA THR A 65 -1.37 20.76 -2.49
C THR A 65 -2.55 20.08 -3.18
N VAL A 66 -3.54 19.66 -2.39
CA VAL A 66 -4.81 19.17 -2.94
C VAL A 66 -5.63 20.36 -3.40
N ARG A 67 -5.98 20.40 -4.69
CA ARG A 67 -6.79 21.49 -5.27
C ARG A 67 -8.29 21.24 -5.15
N SER A 68 -8.71 20.00 -5.39
CA SER A 68 -10.12 19.61 -5.35
C SER A 68 -10.26 18.10 -5.25
N GLY A 69 -11.48 17.64 -5.05
CA GLY A 69 -11.87 16.25 -4.95
C GLY A 69 -12.31 15.89 -3.55
N SER A 70 -12.59 14.61 -3.34
CA SER A 70 -12.92 14.05 -2.03
C SER A 70 -12.26 12.68 -1.86
N ILE A 71 -11.91 12.34 -0.63
CA ILE A 71 -11.42 11.01 -0.25
C ILE A 71 -12.26 10.55 0.94
N ARG A 72 -13.09 9.51 0.72
CA ARG A 72 -13.93 8.94 1.76
C ARG A 72 -13.44 7.54 2.10
N PHE A 73 -13.21 7.29 3.37
CA PHE A 73 -12.82 5.99 3.91
C PHE A 73 -13.77 5.57 5.02
N ASP A 74 -14.39 4.40 4.92
CA ASP A 74 -15.34 3.87 5.91
C ASP A 74 -16.42 4.91 6.27
N GLY A 75 -16.95 5.63 5.25
CA GLY A 75 -17.92 6.71 5.38
C GLY A 75 -17.39 8.07 5.82
N MET A 76 -16.13 8.17 6.26
CA MET A 76 -15.48 9.40 6.74
C MET A 76 -14.79 10.16 5.61
N ASP A 77 -14.90 11.49 5.58
CA ASP A 77 -14.11 12.35 4.68
C ASP A 77 -12.73 12.59 5.30
N LEU A 78 -11.68 12.19 4.56
CA LEU A 78 -10.29 12.31 5.03
C LEU A 78 -9.65 13.65 4.66
N LEU A 79 -10.05 14.29 3.56
CA LEU A 79 -9.41 15.55 3.11
C LEU A 79 -9.69 16.73 4.01
N GLY A 80 -10.87 16.77 4.62
CA GLY A 80 -11.27 17.83 5.57
C GLY A 80 -10.96 17.51 7.03
N MET A 81 -10.35 16.36 7.30
CA MET A 81 -10.16 15.89 8.67
C MET A 81 -8.99 16.60 9.37
N PRO A 82 -9.15 17.03 10.64
CA PRO A 82 -8.05 17.57 11.44
C PRO A 82 -6.91 16.54 11.62
N GLU A 83 -5.68 17.03 11.71
CA GLU A 83 -4.48 16.18 11.84
C GLU A 83 -4.55 15.22 13.05
N GLU A 84 -5.12 15.67 14.17
CA GLU A 84 -5.30 14.83 15.36
C GLU A 84 -6.20 13.62 15.11
N ASP A 85 -7.22 13.75 14.28
CA ASP A 85 -8.12 12.67 13.92
C ASP A 85 -7.53 11.77 12.83
N LEU A 86 -6.79 12.35 11.85
CA LEU A 86 -6.02 11.57 10.89
C LEU A 86 -4.99 10.67 11.58
N ARG A 87 -4.33 11.15 12.65
CA ARG A 87 -3.40 10.34 13.47
C ARG A 87 -4.05 9.11 14.08
N LYS A 88 -5.33 9.20 14.46
CA LYS A 88 -6.10 8.05 15.01
C LYS A 88 -6.46 7.02 13.93
N ILE A 89 -6.44 7.43 12.65
CA ILE A 89 -6.76 6.56 11.51
C ILE A 89 -5.48 5.90 10.99
N ARG A 90 -4.39 6.66 10.86
CA ARG A 90 -3.08 6.15 10.44
C ARG A 90 -2.60 5.08 11.39
N GLY A 91 -2.12 3.96 10.87
CA GLY A 91 -1.66 2.81 11.64
C GLY A 91 -2.78 1.97 12.26
N ALA A 92 -3.86 2.59 12.73
CA ALA A 92 -4.99 1.88 13.35
C ALA A 92 -6.01 1.33 12.36
N LYS A 93 -6.37 2.12 11.33
CA LYS A 93 -7.40 1.76 10.33
C LYS A 93 -6.83 1.69 8.92
N ILE A 94 -5.90 2.57 8.58
CA ILE A 94 -5.17 2.61 7.32
C ILE A 94 -3.69 2.53 7.64
N SER A 95 -3.00 1.54 7.09
CA SER A 95 -1.55 1.40 7.21
C SER A 95 -0.88 1.55 5.84
N TYR A 96 0.36 2.02 5.85
CA TYR A 96 1.15 2.25 4.67
C TYR A 96 2.48 1.49 4.75
N VAL A 97 2.79 0.72 3.73
CA VAL A 97 4.09 0.07 3.52
C VAL A 97 4.80 0.84 2.42
N PHE A 98 5.90 1.51 2.78
CA PHE A 98 6.68 2.33 1.85
C PHE A 98 7.58 1.48 0.97
N GLN A 99 8.05 2.06 -0.13
CA GLN A 99 8.84 1.40 -1.17
C GLN A 99 10.17 0.82 -0.66
N ASP A 100 10.85 1.53 0.24
CA ASP A 100 12.18 1.14 0.71
C ASP A 100 12.18 0.79 2.21
N PRO A 101 12.33 -0.51 2.55
CA PRO A 101 12.43 -0.94 3.94
C PRO A 101 13.64 -0.38 4.70
N ALA A 102 14.73 -0.06 3.98
CA ALA A 102 15.95 0.43 4.62
C ALA A 102 15.80 1.85 5.17
N THR A 103 14.96 2.66 4.52
CA THR A 103 14.64 4.02 4.98
C THR A 103 13.42 4.07 5.91
N SER A 104 12.57 3.05 5.89
CA SER A 104 11.32 2.99 6.67
C SER A 104 11.53 2.42 8.07
N LEU A 105 12.48 1.48 8.25
CA LEU A 105 12.84 0.93 9.55
C LEU A 105 13.95 1.76 10.17
N ASN A 106 13.76 2.18 11.42
CA ASN A 106 14.80 2.93 12.14
C ASN A 106 15.96 1.99 12.54
N PRO A 107 17.20 2.23 12.06
CA PRO A 107 18.31 1.30 12.24
C PRO A 107 18.84 1.20 13.69
N VAL A 108 18.48 2.14 14.58
CA VAL A 108 18.95 2.17 15.98
C VAL A 108 17.98 1.53 16.97
N PHE A 109 16.80 1.09 16.50
CA PHE A 109 15.84 0.33 17.30
C PHE A 109 15.68 -1.10 16.77
N THR A 110 15.41 -2.03 17.67
CA THR A 110 15.11 -3.41 17.28
C THR A 110 13.76 -3.49 16.55
N ILE A 111 13.53 -4.59 15.83
CA ILE A 111 12.26 -4.82 15.15
C ILE A 111 11.12 -4.86 16.17
N GLY A 112 11.32 -5.53 17.30
CA GLY A 112 10.33 -5.61 18.37
C GLY A 112 9.94 -4.25 18.93
N GLU A 113 10.93 -3.39 19.23
CA GLU A 113 10.66 -2.04 19.75
C GLU A 113 9.79 -1.23 18.78
N GLN A 114 10.07 -1.28 17.48
CA GLN A 114 9.31 -0.54 16.47
C GLN A 114 7.87 -1.05 16.32
N ILE A 115 7.65 -2.38 16.39
CA ILE A 115 6.29 -2.94 16.36
C ILE A 115 5.54 -2.62 17.65
N ILE A 116 6.20 -2.74 18.82
CA ILE A 116 5.61 -2.44 20.13
C ILE A 116 5.20 -0.96 20.20
N GLU A 117 6.00 -0.04 19.68
CA GLU A 117 5.67 1.38 19.61
C GLU A 117 4.35 1.60 18.84
N ALA A 118 4.21 1.00 17.65
CA ALA A 118 3.00 1.09 16.84
C ALA A 118 1.77 0.53 17.59
N VAL A 119 1.91 -0.64 18.20
CA VAL A 119 0.85 -1.30 18.98
C VAL A 119 0.45 -0.47 20.19
N THR A 120 1.41 0.06 20.94
CA THR A 120 1.15 0.89 22.12
C THR A 120 0.42 2.17 21.75
N LEU A 121 0.83 2.81 20.65
CA LEU A 121 0.22 4.05 20.17
C LEU A 121 -1.25 3.86 19.75
N HIS A 122 -1.55 2.77 19.04
CA HIS A 122 -2.84 2.61 18.36
C HIS A 122 -3.81 1.66 19.07
N GLN A 123 -3.33 0.64 19.79
CA GLN A 123 -4.18 -0.35 20.47
C GLN A 123 -4.29 -0.13 21.99
N LYS A 124 -3.55 0.85 22.53
CA LYS A 124 -3.45 1.08 23.97
C LYS A 124 -2.96 -0.16 24.77
N ALA A 125 -2.31 -1.11 24.07
CA ALA A 125 -1.69 -2.25 24.71
C ALA A 125 -0.29 -1.84 25.22
N ALA A 126 0.12 -2.37 26.38
CA ALA A 126 1.42 -2.07 26.97
C ALA A 126 2.04 -3.33 27.59
N GLY A 127 3.34 -3.30 27.82
CA GLY A 127 4.07 -4.38 28.49
C GLY A 127 3.96 -5.72 27.73
N ALA A 128 3.65 -6.79 28.48
CA ALA A 128 3.55 -8.15 27.94
C ALA A 128 2.52 -8.27 26.79
N GLY A 129 1.37 -7.58 26.91
CA GLY A 129 0.35 -7.63 25.85
C GLY A 129 0.82 -7.03 24.52
N ALA A 130 1.59 -5.93 24.54
CA ALA A 130 2.15 -5.36 23.33
C ALA A 130 3.26 -6.28 22.73
N PHE A 131 4.04 -6.93 23.58
CA PHE A 131 5.03 -7.91 23.16
C PHE A 131 4.38 -9.12 22.45
N ASP A 132 3.33 -9.69 23.02
CA ASP A 132 2.63 -10.84 22.43
C ASP A 132 2.00 -10.50 21.08
N ILE A 133 1.43 -9.28 20.94
CA ILE A 133 0.91 -8.78 19.66
C ILE A 133 2.03 -8.65 18.62
N ALA A 134 3.19 -8.11 19.02
CA ALA A 134 4.33 -7.93 18.13
C ALA A 134 4.88 -9.29 17.64
N VAL A 135 5.04 -10.25 18.55
CA VAL A 135 5.44 -11.64 18.21
C VAL A 135 4.41 -12.29 17.27
N SER A 136 3.10 -12.13 17.57
CA SER A 136 2.04 -12.65 16.70
C SER A 136 2.10 -12.04 15.31
N SER A 137 2.35 -10.73 15.20
CA SER A 137 2.45 -10.05 13.90
C SER A 137 3.64 -10.55 13.07
N LEU A 138 4.77 -10.86 13.71
CA LEU A 138 5.91 -11.49 13.06
C LEU A 138 5.58 -12.93 12.60
N LYS A 139 4.78 -13.68 13.37
CA LYS A 139 4.29 -15.02 12.96
C LYS A 139 3.35 -14.92 11.76
N ASP A 140 2.44 -13.95 11.76
CA ASP A 140 1.46 -13.74 10.67
C ASP A 140 2.15 -13.52 9.31
N VAL A 141 3.30 -12.82 9.32
CA VAL A 141 4.10 -12.59 8.09
C VAL A 141 5.10 -13.70 7.78
N GLY A 142 5.11 -14.79 8.55
CA GLY A 142 6.02 -15.93 8.33
C GLY A 142 7.49 -15.59 8.61
N MET A 143 7.74 -14.74 9.62
CA MET A 143 9.10 -14.48 10.07
C MET A 143 9.67 -15.72 10.79
N PRO A 144 10.88 -16.18 10.46
CA PRO A 144 11.52 -17.28 11.20
C PRO A 144 11.86 -16.82 12.63
N SER A 145 11.77 -17.73 13.62
CA SER A 145 12.09 -17.44 15.04
C SER A 145 11.55 -16.08 15.51
N PRO A 146 10.21 -15.84 15.49
CA PRO A 146 9.64 -14.51 15.74
C PRO A 146 10.10 -13.88 17.06
N GLU A 147 10.22 -14.68 18.11
CA GLU A 147 10.68 -14.25 19.43
C GLU A 147 12.14 -13.73 19.40
N GLU A 148 13.02 -14.39 18.64
CA GLU A 148 14.41 -13.95 18.46
C GLU A 148 14.46 -12.66 17.61
N MET A 149 13.61 -12.58 16.57
CA MET A 149 13.54 -11.43 15.68
C MET A 149 13.06 -10.16 16.39
N MET A 150 12.37 -10.27 17.52
CA MET A 150 12.05 -9.10 18.36
C MET A 150 13.29 -8.32 18.81
N HIS A 151 14.42 -9.01 18.97
CA HIS A 151 15.68 -8.43 19.43
C HIS A 151 16.65 -8.08 18.29
N ALA A 152 16.29 -8.43 17.05
CA ALA A 152 17.12 -8.16 15.90
C ALA A 152 17.00 -6.69 15.45
N TYR A 153 18.12 -6.13 14.98
CA TYR A 153 18.15 -4.82 14.35
C TYR A 153 17.92 -4.95 12.83
N PRO A 154 17.39 -3.89 12.16
CA PRO A 154 17.15 -3.94 10.72
C PRO A 154 18.36 -4.35 9.88
N HIS A 155 19.57 -3.92 10.25
CA HIS A 155 20.80 -4.24 9.51
C HIS A 155 21.21 -5.72 9.59
N GLN A 156 20.67 -6.48 10.55
CA GLN A 156 20.93 -7.92 10.72
C GLN A 156 20.01 -8.78 9.84
N LEU A 157 19.01 -8.19 9.22
CA LEU A 157 18.00 -8.87 8.40
C LEU A 157 18.34 -8.83 6.91
N SER A 158 17.97 -9.89 6.18
CA SER A 158 17.95 -9.86 4.71
C SER A 158 16.90 -8.88 4.17
N GLY A 159 16.97 -8.52 2.88
CA GLY A 159 15.99 -7.64 2.24
C GLY A 159 14.55 -8.12 2.40
N GLY A 160 14.31 -9.41 2.13
CA GLY A 160 12.99 -10.01 2.29
C GLY A 160 12.52 -10.07 3.75
N MET A 161 13.42 -10.28 4.71
CA MET A 161 13.07 -10.23 6.14
C MET A 161 12.74 -8.80 6.59
N ARG A 162 13.46 -7.78 6.13
CA ARG A 162 13.12 -6.37 6.39
C ARG A 162 11.74 -6.03 5.84
N GLN A 163 11.43 -6.49 4.62
CA GLN A 163 10.12 -6.31 4.02
C GLN A 163 9.02 -6.96 4.86
N ARG A 164 9.22 -8.21 5.30
CA ARG A 164 8.28 -8.90 6.19
C ARG A 164 8.12 -8.17 7.52
N ALA A 165 9.20 -7.66 8.12
CA ALA A 165 9.13 -6.89 9.37
C ALA A 165 8.32 -5.59 9.19
N MET A 166 8.51 -4.87 8.07
CA MET A 166 7.75 -3.67 7.75
C MET A 166 6.26 -3.99 7.56
N ILE A 167 5.94 -5.08 6.86
CA ILE A 167 4.55 -5.55 6.72
C ILE A 167 3.97 -5.95 8.08
N ALA A 168 4.74 -6.67 8.94
CA ALA A 168 4.30 -7.04 10.29
C ALA A 168 3.94 -5.82 11.11
N MET A 169 4.79 -4.78 11.11
CA MET A 169 4.51 -3.51 11.78
C MET A 169 3.24 -2.86 11.22
N ALA A 170 3.06 -2.83 9.90
CA ALA A 170 1.89 -2.24 9.28
C ALA A 170 0.57 -2.97 9.61
N VAL A 171 0.60 -4.31 9.78
CA VAL A 171 -0.60 -5.09 10.08
C VAL A 171 -0.80 -5.39 11.57
N SER A 172 0.14 -5.01 12.44
CA SER A 172 0.10 -5.27 13.89
C SER A 172 -1.15 -4.71 14.57
N CYS A 173 -1.66 -3.60 14.07
CA CYS A 173 -2.90 -2.97 14.56
C CYS A 173 -4.17 -3.45 13.86
N ARG A 174 -4.10 -4.47 13.01
CA ARG A 174 -5.21 -5.04 12.23
C ARG A 174 -5.99 -3.97 11.47
N PRO A 175 -5.34 -3.21 10.58
CA PRO A 175 -6.00 -2.17 9.81
C PRO A 175 -7.03 -2.76 8.86
N LYS A 176 -8.03 -1.96 8.47
CA LYS A 176 -8.99 -2.32 7.41
C LYS A 176 -8.38 -2.20 6.01
N LEU A 177 -7.44 -1.26 5.83
CA LEU A 177 -6.78 -0.96 4.56
C LEU A 177 -5.27 -0.93 4.72
N LEU A 178 -4.58 -1.69 3.88
CA LEU A 178 -3.13 -1.63 3.70
C LEU A 178 -2.81 -1.04 2.33
N ILE A 179 -2.03 0.02 2.29
CA ILE A 179 -1.45 0.56 1.07
C ILE A 179 -0.02 0.05 1.00
N ALA A 180 0.28 -0.75 -0.03
CA ALA A 180 1.61 -1.30 -0.27
C ALA A 180 2.20 -0.64 -1.52
N ASP A 181 3.11 0.31 -1.31
CA ASP A 181 3.73 1.09 -2.39
C ASP A 181 5.03 0.43 -2.84
N GLU A 182 4.99 -0.20 -4.00
CA GLU A 182 6.08 -0.97 -4.60
C GLU A 182 6.75 -1.97 -3.62
N PRO A 183 6.00 -2.82 -2.93
CA PRO A 183 6.51 -3.62 -1.80
C PRO A 183 7.51 -4.71 -2.21
N THR A 184 7.76 -4.88 -3.49
CA THR A 184 8.65 -5.90 -4.05
C THR A 184 9.83 -5.31 -4.82
N THR A 185 9.95 -4.00 -4.88
CA THR A 185 11.07 -3.32 -5.55
C THR A 185 12.39 -3.67 -4.85
N ALA A 186 13.44 -3.92 -5.64
CA ALA A 186 14.77 -4.34 -5.19
C ALA A 186 14.86 -5.72 -4.51
N LEU A 187 13.81 -6.56 -4.64
CA LEU A 187 13.84 -7.96 -4.22
C LEU A 187 14.06 -8.89 -5.42
N ASP A 188 14.69 -10.04 -5.18
CA ASP A 188 14.77 -11.09 -6.20
C ASP A 188 13.39 -11.70 -6.49
N VAL A 189 13.25 -12.32 -7.67
CA VAL A 189 11.96 -12.84 -8.16
C VAL A 189 11.31 -13.83 -7.19
N THR A 190 12.12 -14.65 -6.51
CA THR A 190 11.61 -15.64 -5.54
C THR A 190 11.03 -14.98 -4.31
N VAL A 191 11.75 -14.00 -3.75
CA VAL A 191 11.28 -13.24 -2.57
C VAL A 191 10.09 -12.36 -2.95
N GLN A 192 10.08 -11.77 -4.15
CA GLN A 192 8.94 -11.03 -4.67
C GLN A 192 7.66 -11.88 -4.67
N ALA A 193 7.71 -13.11 -5.23
CA ALA A 193 6.57 -14.03 -5.23
C ALA A 193 6.09 -14.33 -3.80
N GLN A 194 7.02 -14.57 -2.86
CA GLN A 194 6.68 -14.80 -1.46
C GLN A 194 6.00 -13.62 -0.77
N ILE A 195 6.38 -12.37 -1.10
CA ILE A 195 5.72 -11.18 -0.54
C ILE A 195 4.30 -11.02 -1.12
N LEU A 196 4.10 -11.32 -2.40
CA LEU A 196 2.77 -11.30 -3.01
C LEU A 196 1.84 -12.37 -2.41
N GLU A 197 2.33 -13.59 -2.25
CA GLU A 197 1.60 -14.67 -1.56
C GLU A 197 1.26 -14.29 -0.11
N LEU A 198 2.19 -13.62 0.59
CA LEU A 198 1.94 -13.10 1.93
C LEU A 198 0.79 -12.08 1.94
N LEU A 199 0.75 -11.12 1.02
CA LEU A 199 -0.35 -10.15 0.95
C LEU A 199 -1.70 -10.84 0.70
N VAL A 200 -1.75 -11.84 -0.19
CA VAL A 200 -2.96 -12.65 -0.44
C VAL A 200 -3.37 -13.43 0.81
N LYS A 201 -2.40 -14.01 1.53
CA LYS A 201 -2.64 -14.71 2.80
C LYS A 201 -3.22 -13.75 3.85
N LEU A 202 -2.59 -12.59 4.06
CA LEU A 202 -3.05 -11.59 5.04
C LEU A 202 -4.46 -11.08 4.72
N LYS A 203 -4.75 -10.83 3.43
CA LYS A 203 -6.11 -10.51 2.98
C LYS A 203 -7.12 -11.57 3.41
N ARG A 204 -6.84 -12.84 3.14
CA ARG A 204 -7.74 -13.95 3.45
C ARG A 204 -7.90 -14.16 4.96
N ASP A 205 -6.78 -14.17 5.70
CA ASP A 205 -6.76 -14.57 7.10
C ASP A 205 -7.23 -13.45 8.05
N MET A 206 -7.05 -12.18 7.65
CA MET A 206 -7.41 -10.99 8.44
C MET A 206 -8.60 -10.19 7.87
N GLY A 207 -9.14 -10.54 6.70
CA GLY A 207 -10.13 -9.72 6.00
C GLY A 207 -9.58 -8.38 5.50
N LEU A 208 -8.26 -8.31 5.29
CA LEU A 208 -7.55 -7.07 4.93
C LEU A 208 -7.91 -6.63 3.51
N THR A 209 -8.14 -5.33 3.32
CA THR A 209 -8.23 -4.70 2.01
C THR A 209 -6.85 -4.18 1.63
N VAL A 210 -6.42 -4.35 0.38
CA VAL A 210 -5.08 -3.94 -0.05
C VAL A 210 -5.14 -3.06 -1.30
N ILE A 211 -4.41 -1.94 -1.29
CA ILE A 211 -4.01 -1.23 -2.51
C ILE A 211 -2.56 -1.61 -2.79
N LEU A 212 -2.32 -2.35 -3.87
CA LEU A 212 -1.00 -2.74 -4.32
C LEU A 212 -0.55 -1.79 -5.44
N ILE A 213 0.43 -0.96 -5.17
CA ILE A 213 1.00 -0.04 -6.14
C ILE A 213 2.24 -0.70 -6.74
N THR A 214 2.31 -0.71 -8.06
CA THR A 214 3.47 -1.22 -8.80
C THR A 214 3.51 -0.63 -10.21
N HIS A 215 4.66 -0.71 -10.86
CA HIS A 215 4.78 -0.42 -12.29
C HIS A 215 4.63 -1.70 -13.15
N ASP A 216 4.55 -2.87 -12.53
CA ASP A 216 4.46 -4.16 -13.22
C ASP A 216 3.03 -4.71 -13.18
N LEU A 217 2.35 -4.65 -14.34
CA LEU A 217 1.00 -5.17 -14.50
C LEU A 217 0.95 -6.71 -14.36
N SER A 218 2.07 -7.42 -14.63
CA SER A 218 2.14 -8.88 -14.49
C SER A 218 1.99 -9.32 -13.03
N ILE A 219 2.51 -8.54 -12.09
CA ILE A 219 2.37 -8.75 -10.65
C ILE A 219 0.90 -8.63 -10.24
N VAL A 220 0.27 -7.54 -10.67
CA VAL A 220 -1.14 -7.26 -10.33
C VAL A 220 -2.07 -8.33 -10.88
N SER A 221 -1.79 -8.82 -12.10
CA SER A 221 -2.62 -9.87 -12.73
C SER A 221 -2.66 -11.19 -11.96
N GLN A 222 -1.69 -11.43 -11.07
CA GLN A 222 -1.60 -12.66 -10.27
C GLN A 222 -2.38 -12.59 -8.95
N VAL A 223 -2.57 -11.39 -8.38
CA VAL A 223 -3.04 -11.26 -6.99
C VAL A 223 -4.24 -10.32 -6.82
N ALA A 224 -4.49 -9.40 -7.75
CA ALA A 224 -5.52 -8.38 -7.60
C ALA A 224 -6.84 -8.78 -8.26
N GLU A 225 -7.95 -8.48 -7.60
CA GLU A 225 -9.30 -8.63 -8.16
C GLU A 225 -9.66 -7.48 -9.12
N LYS A 226 -9.21 -6.28 -8.79
CA LYS A 226 -9.44 -5.06 -9.56
C LYS A 226 -8.12 -4.41 -9.94
N THR A 227 -8.09 -3.76 -11.07
CA THR A 227 -6.94 -3.00 -11.56
C THR A 227 -7.36 -1.59 -11.95
N ALA A 228 -6.60 -0.61 -11.49
CA ALA A 228 -6.65 0.77 -11.93
C ALA A 228 -5.33 1.09 -12.64
N VAL A 229 -5.41 1.56 -13.88
CA VAL A 229 -4.24 1.98 -14.66
C VAL A 229 -4.16 3.49 -14.63
N MET A 230 -3.01 4.01 -14.17
CA MET A 230 -2.78 5.44 -14.03
C MET A 230 -1.73 5.94 -15.00
N GLN A 231 -2.07 6.95 -15.80
CA GLN A 231 -1.18 7.63 -16.73
C GLN A 231 -1.29 9.14 -16.56
N GLN A 232 -0.14 9.82 -16.40
CA GLN A 232 -0.06 11.29 -16.34
C GLN A 232 -1.10 11.93 -15.39
N GLY A 233 -1.27 11.36 -14.20
CA GLY A 233 -2.17 11.89 -13.17
C GLY A 233 -3.64 11.50 -13.32
N MET A 234 -4.02 10.68 -14.30
CA MET A 234 -5.40 10.24 -14.56
C MET A 234 -5.53 8.73 -14.45
N ILE A 235 -6.64 8.25 -13.92
CA ILE A 235 -7.03 6.84 -14.04
C ILE A 235 -7.63 6.67 -15.44
N VAL A 236 -6.88 6.00 -16.32
CA VAL A 236 -7.26 5.82 -17.73
C VAL A 236 -8.05 4.54 -17.98
N GLU A 237 -7.92 3.56 -17.08
CA GLU A 237 -8.68 2.33 -17.12
C GLU A 237 -8.89 1.79 -15.70
N TYR A 238 -10.09 1.27 -15.42
CA TYR A 238 -10.42 0.68 -14.12
C TYR A 238 -11.45 -0.45 -14.32
N GLY A 239 -11.18 -1.61 -13.75
CA GLY A 239 -12.11 -2.74 -13.88
C GLY A 239 -11.59 -4.03 -13.22
N ASP A 240 -12.28 -5.13 -13.53
CA ASP A 240 -11.83 -6.46 -13.16
C ASP A 240 -10.47 -6.72 -13.80
N THR A 241 -9.52 -7.21 -13.01
CA THR A 241 -8.13 -7.44 -13.46
C THR A 241 -8.07 -8.33 -14.71
N GLU A 242 -8.88 -9.39 -14.74
CA GLU A 242 -8.92 -10.29 -15.90
C GLU A 242 -9.41 -9.56 -17.18
N LEU A 243 -10.39 -8.66 -17.05
CA LEU A 243 -10.89 -7.87 -18.19
C LEU A 243 -9.87 -6.84 -18.66
N VAL A 244 -9.28 -6.09 -17.73
CA VAL A 244 -8.22 -5.10 -18.03
C VAL A 244 -7.03 -5.76 -18.73
N TYR A 245 -6.65 -6.98 -18.29
CA TYR A 245 -5.53 -7.71 -18.88
C TYR A 245 -5.87 -8.34 -20.24
N ARG A 246 -7.04 -8.99 -20.39
CA ARG A 246 -7.39 -9.74 -21.60
C ARG A 246 -8.02 -8.87 -22.71
N LYS A 247 -8.71 -7.79 -22.33
CA LYS A 247 -9.43 -6.90 -23.23
C LYS A 247 -9.24 -5.43 -22.84
N PRO A 248 -7.99 -4.95 -22.82
CA PRO A 248 -7.72 -3.56 -22.49
C PRO A 248 -8.44 -2.63 -23.45
N SER A 249 -9.06 -1.57 -22.93
CA SER A 249 -9.78 -0.57 -23.71
C SER A 249 -8.92 0.64 -24.04
N HIS A 250 -7.96 0.98 -23.16
CA HIS A 250 -7.13 2.17 -23.33
C HIS A 250 -5.81 1.83 -24.04
N PRO A 251 -5.35 2.64 -25.04
CA PRO A 251 -4.11 2.37 -25.78
C PRO A 251 -2.87 2.28 -24.89
N TYR A 252 -2.82 3.01 -23.78
CA TYR A 252 -1.73 2.93 -22.83
C TYR A 252 -1.68 1.59 -22.11
N THR A 253 -2.83 1.06 -21.69
CA THR A 253 -2.93 -0.27 -21.07
C THR A 253 -2.47 -1.36 -22.04
N MET A 254 -2.84 -1.25 -23.32
CA MET A 254 -2.36 -2.16 -24.37
C MET A 254 -0.84 -2.16 -24.46
N LYS A 255 -0.21 -0.97 -24.46
CA LYS A 255 1.24 -0.85 -24.46
C LYS A 255 1.90 -1.46 -23.23
N LEU A 256 1.33 -1.25 -22.04
CA LEU A 256 1.86 -1.86 -20.82
C LEU A 256 1.83 -3.39 -20.88
N ILE A 257 0.75 -3.97 -21.41
CA ILE A 257 0.60 -5.42 -21.59
C ILE A 257 1.59 -5.96 -22.62
N ASP A 258 1.79 -5.27 -23.74
CA ASP A 258 2.74 -5.69 -24.79
C ASP A 258 4.19 -5.69 -24.31
N CYS A 259 4.52 -4.88 -23.31
CA CYS A 259 5.84 -4.85 -22.67
C CYS A 259 6.08 -6.02 -21.70
N ILE A 260 5.04 -6.77 -21.30
CA ILE A 260 5.20 -7.93 -20.44
C ILE A 260 5.88 -9.06 -21.21
N PRO A 261 7.01 -9.61 -20.70
CA PRO A 261 7.65 -10.74 -21.37
C PRO A 261 6.65 -11.90 -21.49
N LYS A 262 6.31 -12.26 -22.70
CA LYS A 262 5.51 -13.47 -22.97
C LYS A 262 6.39 -14.65 -22.57
N MET A 263 6.14 -15.23 -21.39
CA MET A 263 6.74 -16.53 -21.06
C MET A 263 6.33 -17.48 -22.18
N GLY A 264 7.32 -17.91 -22.99
CA GLY A 264 7.11 -18.85 -24.06
C GLY A 264 6.37 -20.07 -23.50
N LYS A 265 5.36 -20.53 -24.23
CA LYS A 265 4.79 -21.86 -24.00
C LYS A 265 5.93 -22.86 -24.05
N LEU A 266 6.33 -23.40 -22.89
CA LEU A 266 7.10 -24.64 -22.84
C LEU A 266 6.23 -25.78 -23.31
#